data_a31018f0b48709af8041026296a7dd37
#
_entry.id   a31018f0b48709af8041026296a7dd37
#
_cell.length_a   1.000
_cell.length_b   1.000
_cell.length_c   1.000
_cell.angle_alpha   90.00
_cell.angle_beta   90.00
_cell.angle_gamma   90.00
#
_symmetry.space_group_name_H-M   'P 1'
#
loop_
_entity.id
_entity.type
_entity.pdbx_description
1 polymer ?
#
loop_
_entity_poly.entity_id
_entity_poly.type
_entity_poly.pdbx_seq_one_letter_code
_entity_poly.pdbx_strand_id
1 'polypeptide(L)'
;MNNINKTLATLFMATIFLPIQAQTKQNASCCKTNTECKANSGCSKMQQCMNKTASDDVNFATRQYTLMLDQVGRSGAVKNPRTINKMSRLITIPTDDWCSGFFPGSLWEIYKLTGDKQWESQARRFTEDLDSIQYLTWHHDVGFMIGCSYLNGYRIKPSKAYKKVIVQTAKSLSTRFRKGAGVIQSWNTDRGWQAMRGWSCPVIIDNMMNLELLFEATKLSGDSTYWKVATSHADATLKNHFREDGSCYHVIDYNPNTGEVLHKQTAQGYADESVWARGQAWAIYGFTVCYRYTKNQKYLDQAVRTLNMLLRHKNMPNDLVPYWDLDAPNIPNEPRDASAAACIASALYEMDKYLPENGYHNLADRIMTSLSSPAYRAQLGKNGCFLLMHSVGSIPHNNEIDVPLNYADYYFLEALNRR
;
A
#
# COMPACT_ATOMS: atom_id res chain seq x y z
N MET A 1 -12.34 -35.05 57.42
CA MET A 1 -12.87 -36.15 56.60
C MET A 1 -13.26 -35.60 55.23
N ASN A 2 -12.65 -36.16 54.21
CA ASN A 2 -12.88 -36.11 52.77
C ASN A 2 -12.37 -34.91 51.97
N ASN A 3 -11.17 -35.10 51.43
CA ASN A 3 -10.58 -34.52 50.25
C ASN A 3 -11.47 -34.76 49.01
N ILE A 4 -11.65 -33.75 48.17
CA ILE A 4 -11.93 -33.93 46.74
C ILE A 4 -11.00 -33.01 45.96
N ASN A 5 -9.96 -33.60 45.37
CA ASN A 5 -9.12 -33.04 44.33
C ASN A 5 -9.98 -32.74 43.08
N LYS A 6 -9.94 -31.53 42.57
CA LYS A 6 -10.35 -31.22 41.19
C LYS A 6 -9.12 -30.86 40.38
N THR A 7 -8.67 -31.82 39.59
CA THR A 7 -7.69 -31.64 38.53
C THR A 7 -8.28 -30.79 37.40
N LEU A 8 -7.74 -29.61 37.17
CA LEU A 8 -8.01 -28.83 35.95
C LEU A 8 -7.23 -29.47 34.78
N ALA A 9 -7.92 -30.07 33.86
CA ALA A 9 -7.38 -30.50 32.58
C ALA A 9 -7.30 -29.24 31.66
N THR A 10 -6.07 -28.81 31.39
CA THR A 10 -5.77 -27.77 30.39
C THR A 10 -5.90 -28.41 29.02
N LEU A 11 -6.94 -28.08 28.29
CA LEU A 11 -7.12 -28.47 26.89
C LEU A 11 -6.23 -27.58 26.02
N PHE A 12 -5.09 -28.11 25.58
CA PHE A 12 -4.32 -27.52 24.47
C PHE A 12 -5.09 -27.81 23.17
N MET A 13 -5.74 -26.83 22.61
CA MET A 13 -6.16 -26.90 21.23
C MET A 13 -4.92 -26.72 20.34
N ALA A 14 -4.38 -27.83 19.87
CA ALA A 14 -3.43 -27.82 18.77
C ALA A 14 -4.19 -27.45 17.49
N THR A 15 -4.01 -26.24 17.02
CA THR A 15 -4.43 -25.83 15.68
C THR A 15 -3.55 -26.57 14.69
N ILE A 16 -4.11 -27.58 14.06
CA ILE A 16 -3.47 -28.33 12.97
C ILE A 16 -3.38 -27.39 11.77
N PHE A 17 -2.17 -26.89 11.49
CA PHE A 17 -1.83 -26.26 10.22
C PHE A 17 -1.83 -27.33 9.13
N LEU A 18 -2.89 -27.40 8.34
CA LEU A 18 -2.88 -28.16 7.10
C LEU A 18 -2.16 -27.29 6.05
N PRO A 19 -1.10 -27.79 5.40
CA PRO A 19 -0.52 -27.10 4.27
C PRO A 19 -1.55 -27.03 3.15
N ILE A 20 -1.72 -25.86 2.55
CA ILE A 20 -2.54 -25.65 1.36
C ILE A 20 -1.87 -26.41 0.22
N GLN A 21 -2.25 -27.68 0.04
CA GLN A 21 -1.97 -28.36 -1.23
C GLN A 21 -2.86 -27.74 -2.29
N ALA A 22 -2.21 -27.01 -3.18
CA ALA A 22 -2.80 -26.36 -4.32
C ALA A 22 -3.60 -27.35 -5.17
N GLN A 23 -4.87 -27.08 -5.36
CA GLN A 23 -5.61 -27.59 -6.52
C GLN A 23 -5.07 -26.87 -7.77
N THR A 24 -3.98 -27.42 -8.31
CA THR A 24 -3.48 -27.06 -9.63
C THR A 24 -4.23 -27.86 -10.68
N LYS A 25 -5.35 -27.32 -11.16
CA LYS A 25 -5.81 -27.65 -12.52
C LYS A 25 -6.55 -26.44 -13.10
N GLN A 26 -6.04 -26.02 -14.28
CA GLN A 26 -6.57 -25.06 -15.24
C GLN A 26 -6.18 -23.60 -15.03
N ASN A 27 -5.08 -23.20 -15.69
CA ASN A 27 -5.06 -22.17 -16.74
C ASN A 27 -3.62 -22.02 -17.27
N ALA A 28 -3.17 -22.98 -18.03
CA ALA A 28 -1.98 -22.86 -18.87
C ALA A 28 -2.42 -22.54 -20.29
N SER A 29 -2.68 -21.26 -20.58
CA SER A 29 -2.91 -20.76 -21.93
C SER A 29 -1.75 -19.92 -22.43
N CYS A 30 -0.51 -20.34 -22.21
CA CYS A 30 0.65 -19.66 -22.80
C CYS A 30 1.66 -20.58 -23.48
N CYS A 31 1.35 -21.88 -23.65
CA CYS A 31 2.18 -22.79 -24.45
C CYS A 31 1.31 -23.73 -25.31
N LYS A 32 1.04 -23.32 -26.54
CA LYS A 32 0.62 -24.27 -27.57
C LYS A 32 1.88 -24.90 -28.15
N THR A 33 2.31 -26.04 -27.62
CA THR A 33 2.92 -27.19 -28.34
C THR A 33 3.15 -28.29 -27.31
N ASN A 34 2.55 -29.46 -27.57
CA ASN A 34 2.72 -30.68 -26.82
C ASN A 34 4.16 -31.17 -26.91
N THR A 35 4.82 -31.36 -25.78
CA THR A 35 5.77 -32.48 -25.56
C THR A 35 5.97 -32.67 -24.06
N GLU A 36 6.04 -33.91 -23.62
CA GLU A 36 6.10 -34.38 -22.22
C GLU A 36 7.14 -33.65 -21.35
N CYS A 37 6.73 -33.05 -20.22
CA CYS A 37 7.60 -32.40 -19.28
C CYS A 37 7.96 -33.35 -18.12
N LYS A 38 9.23 -33.72 -18.00
CA LYS A 38 9.81 -34.31 -16.79
C LYS A 38 9.87 -33.26 -15.68
N ALA A 39 9.58 -33.64 -14.42
CA ALA A 39 9.31 -32.76 -13.26
C ALA A 39 10.35 -31.65 -12.95
N ASN A 40 11.60 -31.77 -13.43
CA ASN A 40 12.67 -30.76 -13.18
C ASN A 40 12.78 -29.66 -14.27
N SER A 41 12.09 -29.82 -15.40
CA SER A 41 12.14 -28.79 -16.48
C SER A 41 11.01 -27.75 -16.39
N GLY A 42 9.98 -28.00 -15.59
CA GLY A 42 8.85 -27.09 -15.43
C GLY A 42 9.21 -25.85 -14.62
N CYS A 43 10.03 -25.99 -13.58
CA CYS A 43 10.42 -24.89 -12.71
C CYS A 43 11.34 -23.89 -13.43
N SER A 44 12.31 -24.36 -14.25
CA SER A 44 13.22 -23.50 -15.01
C SER A 44 12.49 -22.72 -16.13
N LYS A 45 11.51 -23.32 -16.81
CA LYS A 45 10.73 -22.65 -17.83
C LYS A 45 9.77 -21.61 -17.25
N MET A 46 9.16 -21.92 -16.09
CA MET A 46 8.33 -20.96 -15.37
C MET A 46 9.13 -19.75 -14.90
N GLN A 47 10.31 -19.97 -14.32
CA GLN A 47 11.24 -18.91 -13.91
C GLN A 47 11.71 -18.06 -15.08
N GLN A 48 12.03 -18.66 -16.24
CA GLN A 48 12.39 -17.95 -17.45
C GLN A 48 11.22 -17.10 -18.00
N CYS A 49 9.99 -17.62 -17.95
CA CYS A 49 8.80 -16.87 -18.35
C CYS A 49 8.56 -15.66 -17.44
N MET A 50 8.71 -15.84 -16.14
CA MET A 50 8.54 -14.77 -15.14
C MET A 50 9.62 -13.68 -15.27
N ASN A 51 10.88 -14.06 -15.48
CA ASN A 51 11.97 -13.11 -15.71
C ASN A 51 11.77 -12.31 -17.01
N LYS A 52 11.25 -12.94 -18.06
CA LYS A 52 10.89 -12.25 -19.29
C LYS A 52 9.77 -11.25 -19.08
N THR A 53 8.73 -11.62 -18.36
CA THR A 53 7.61 -10.71 -18.03
C THR A 53 8.10 -9.51 -17.22
N ALA A 54 8.95 -9.70 -16.21
CA ALA A 54 9.51 -8.60 -15.43
C ALA A 54 10.36 -7.64 -16.30
N SER A 55 11.18 -8.17 -17.22
CA SER A 55 11.95 -7.35 -18.18
C SER A 55 11.02 -6.58 -19.14
N ASP A 56 9.94 -7.20 -19.60
CA ASP A 56 8.94 -6.57 -20.47
C ASP A 56 8.18 -5.45 -19.71
N ASP A 57 7.88 -5.64 -18.42
CA ASP A 57 7.22 -4.62 -17.59
C ASP A 57 8.14 -3.42 -17.33
N VAL A 58 9.42 -3.63 -17.06
CA VAL A 58 10.40 -2.54 -16.93
C VAL A 58 10.53 -1.74 -18.23
N ASN A 59 10.65 -2.43 -19.38
CA ASN A 59 10.70 -1.78 -20.69
C ASN A 59 9.41 -1.01 -20.99
N PHE A 60 8.26 -1.59 -20.68
CA PHE A 60 6.97 -0.91 -20.84
C PHE A 60 6.89 0.34 -19.95
N ALA A 61 7.25 0.22 -18.66
CA ALA A 61 7.20 1.31 -17.70
C ALA A 61 8.09 2.48 -18.11
N THR A 62 9.34 2.20 -18.55
CA THR A 62 10.26 3.24 -19.01
C THR A 62 9.73 3.99 -20.23
N ARG A 63 9.16 3.28 -21.20
CA ARG A 63 8.58 3.90 -22.40
C ARG A 63 7.33 4.72 -22.07
N GLN A 64 6.47 4.19 -21.21
CA GLN A 64 5.22 4.83 -20.81
C GLN A 64 5.52 6.12 -20.01
N TYR A 65 6.42 6.07 -19.04
CA TYR A 65 6.83 7.22 -18.25
C TYR A 65 7.66 8.25 -19.03
N THR A 66 8.38 7.82 -20.10
CA THR A 66 8.97 8.77 -21.05
C THR A 66 7.90 9.64 -21.70
N LEU A 67 6.81 9.03 -22.17
CA LEU A 67 5.66 9.76 -22.72
C LEU A 67 4.92 10.61 -21.67
N MET A 68 4.84 10.12 -20.42
CA MET A 68 4.29 10.90 -19.32
C MET A 68 5.11 12.17 -19.05
N LEU A 69 6.44 12.06 -18.99
CA LEU A 69 7.34 13.20 -18.83
C LEU A 69 7.23 14.21 -19.98
N ASP A 70 6.97 13.75 -21.20
CA ASP A 70 6.74 14.64 -22.34
C ASP A 70 5.42 15.44 -22.19
N GLN A 71 4.38 14.81 -21.62
CA GLN A 71 3.11 15.50 -21.35
C GLN A 71 3.22 16.56 -20.23
N VAL A 72 3.93 16.25 -19.14
CA VAL A 72 4.05 17.18 -17.99
C VAL A 72 5.21 18.16 -18.12
N GLY A 73 6.05 17.99 -19.13
CA GLY A 73 7.25 18.80 -19.39
C GLY A 73 8.46 18.33 -18.55
N ARG A 74 9.61 18.28 -19.22
CA ARG A 74 10.89 17.84 -18.61
C ARG A 74 11.63 18.97 -17.91
N SER A 75 11.15 20.20 -18.04
CA SER A 75 11.72 21.43 -17.44
C SER A 75 10.60 22.42 -17.11
N GLY A 76 10.95 23.50 -16.43
CA GLY A 76 9.98 24.51 -15.99
C GLY A 76 9.16 24.08 -14.77
N ALA A 77 7.95 24.60 -14.62
CA ALA A 77 7.08 24.31 -13.50
C ALA A 77 6.73 22.81 -13.41
N VAL A 78 6.76 22.26 -12.21
CA VAL A 78 6.40 20.87 -11.97
C VAL A 78 4.88 20.71 -12.02
N LYS A 79 4.44 19.64 -12.68
CA LYS A 79 3.02 19.24 -12.77
C LYS A 79 2.92 17.76 -12.37
N ASN A 80 2.51 17.49 -11.13
CA ASN A 80 2.39 16.14 -10.62
C ASN A 80 1.19 15.40 -11.22
N PRO A 81 1.38 14.33 -12.03
CA PRO A 81 0.28 13.51 -12.55
C PRO A 81 -0.44 12.79 -11.40
N ARG A 82 -1.78 12.71 -11.48
CA ARG A 82 -2.60 11.97 -10.54
C ARG A 82 -3.43 10.88 -11.21
N THR A 83 -4.21 11.26 -12.22
CA THR A 83 -5.18 10.41 -12.89
C THR A 83 -5.59 11.00 -14.24
N ILE A 84 -6.65 10.50 -14.84
CA ILE A 84 -7.30 11.08 -16.02
C ILE A 84 -8.76 11.45 -15.73
N ASN A 85 -9.29 12.41 -16.47
CA ASN A 85 -10.71 12.72 -16.44
C ASN A 85 -11.52 11.81 -17.43
N LYS A 86 -12.84 11.98 -17.45
CA LYS A 86 -13.76 11.25 -18.34
C LYS A 86 -13.44 11.40 -19.83
N MET A 87 -12.69 12.43 -20.25
CA MET A 87 -12.22 12.66 -21.62
C MET A 87 -10.80 12.12 -21.85
N SER A 88 -10.29 11.27 -20.96
CA SER A 88 -8.93 10.70 -21.00
C SER A 88 -7.81 11.76 -20.96
N ARG A 89 -8.08 12.96 -20.47
CA ARG A 89 -7.08 14.02 -20.30
C ARG A 89 -6.40 13.88 -18.95
N LEU A 90 -5.08 14.05 -18.94
CA LEU A 90 -4.27 14.00 -17.73
C LEU A 90 -4.72 15.05 -16.71
N ILE A 91 -4.93 14.65 -15.48
CA ILE A 91 -5.15 15.51 -14.31
C ILE A 91 -3.83 15.60 -13.54
N THR A 92 -3.41 16.82 -13.25
CA THR A 92 -2.28 17.13 -12.38
C THR A 92 -2.76 17.78 -11.09
N ILE A 93 -1.98 17.65 -10.02
CA ILE A 93 -2.31 18.09 -8.68
C ILE A 93 -1.25 19.04 -8.12
N PRO A 94 -1.61 19.90 -7.15
CA PRO A 94 -0.66 20.71 -6.41
C PRO A 94 0.22 19.84 -5.48
N THR A 95 1.27 20.44 -4.96
CA THR A 95 2.26 19.76 -4.10
C THR A 95 1.70 19.31 -2.75
N ASP A 96 0.66 19.98 -2.25
CA ASP A 96 -0.01 19.66 -0.98
C ASP A 96 -1.14 18.63 -1.11
N ASP A 97 -1.36 18.05 -2.30
CA ASP A 97 -2.23 16.89 -2.46
C ASP A 97 -1.56 15.63 -1.88
N TRP A 98 -2.33 14.82 -1.15
CA TRP A 98 -1.84 13.65 -0.42
C TRP A 98 -1.04 12.65 -1.27
N CYS A 99 -1.32 12.57 -2.56
CA CYS A 99 -0.65 11.64 -3.46
C CYS A 99 0.48 12.28 -4.31
N SER A 100 0.90 13.50 -4.00
CA SER A 100 1.96 14.22 -4.75
C SER A 100 3.32 13.52 -4.68
N GLY A 101 3.59 12.71 -3.68
CA GLY A 101 4.83 11.96 -3.51
C GLY A 101 4.97 10.72 -4.40
N PHE A 102 3.88 10.17 -4.94
CA PHE A 102 3.92 8.90 -5.67
C PHE A 102 4.55 9.02 -7.05
N PHE A 103 4.32 10.10 -7.78
CA PHE A 103 4.95 10.25 -9.08
C PHE A 103 6.47 10.39 -8.99
N PRO A 104 7.05 11.29 -8.17
CA PRO A 104 8.50 11.27 -7.93
C PRO A 104 8.99 9.92 -7.39
N GLY A 105 8.20 9.25 -6.53
CA GLY A 105 8.48 7.90 -6.07
C GLY A 105 8.61 6.89 -7.22
N SER A 106 7.67 6.91 -8.16
CA SER A 106 7.71 6.06 -9.37
C SER A 106 8.96 6.31 -10.20
N LEU A 107 9.39 7.57 -10.34
CA LEU A 107 10.63 7.91 -11.04
C LEU A 107 11.86 7.37 -10.32
N TRP A 108 11.89 7.39 -8.97
CA TRP A 108 12.95 6.74 -8.19
C TRP A 108 12.94 5.22 -8.35
N GLU A 109 11.75 4.59 -8.38
CA GLU A 109 11.64 3.15 -8.60
C GLU A 109 12.11 2.75 -10.00
N ILE A 110 11.81 3.54 -11.05
CA ILE A 110 12.33 3.31 -12.41
C ILE A 110 13.85 3.51 -12.45
N TYR A 111 14.39 4.50 -11.73
CA TYR A 111 15.84 4.66 -11.63
C TYR A 111 16.51 3.44 -10.99
N LYS A 112 15.93 2.86 -9.93
CA LYS A 112 16.44 1.62 -9.31
C LYS A 112 16.42 0.45 -10.28
N LEU A 113 15.39 0.32 -11.10
CA LEU A 113 15.25 -0.75 -12.09
C LEU A 113 16.23 -0.62 -13.27
N THR A 114 16.60 0.60 -13.64
CA THR A 114 17.32 0.85 -14.90
C THR A 114 18.76 1.34 -14.71
N GLY A 115 19.04 2.03 -13.61
CA GLY A 115 20.30 2.73 -13.38
C GLY A 115 20.51 3.97 -14.27
N ASP A 116 19.54 4.33 -15.12
CA ASP A 116 19.66 5.43 -16.06
C ASP A 116 19.47 6.79 -15.36
N LYS A 117 20.52 7.62 -15.43
CA LYS A 117 20.62 8.93 -14.76
C LYS A 117 19.55 9.94 -15.20
N GLN A 118 18.92 9.76 -16.36
CA GLN A 118 17.81 10.64 -16.75
C GLN A 118 16.63 10.51 -15.76
N TRP A 119 16.37 9.29 -15.27
CA TRP A 119 15.32 9.04 -14.27
C TRP A 119 15.66 9.65 -12.92
N GLU A 120 16.94 9.55 -12.49
CA GLU A 120 17.40 10.23 -11.29
C GLU A 120 17.19 11.75 -11.37
N SER A 121 17.55 12.37 -12.50
CA SER A 121 17.38 13.81 -12.69
C SER A 121 15.93 14.25 -12.58
N GLN A 122 15.01 13.52 -13.22
CA GLN A 122 13.57 13.82 -13.13
C GLN A 122 13.01 13.50 -11.73
N ALA A 123 13.39 12.39 -11.12
CA ALA A 123 12.99 12.04 -9.76
C ALA A 123 13.38 13.14 -8.76
N ARG A 124 14.59 13.67 -8.84
CA ARG A 124 15.03 14.81 -8.02
C ARG A 124 14.18 16.05 -8.25
N ARG A 125 13.95 16.42 -9.50
CA ARG A 125 13.18 17.61 -9.86
C ARG A 125 11.78 17.56 -9.25
N PHE A 126 11.07 16.45 -9.38
CA PHE A 126 9.73 16.28 -8.81
C PHE A 126 9.75 16.12 -7.29
N THR A 127 10.79 15.49 -6.73
CA THR A 127 10.97 15.36 -5.28
C THR A 127 11.22 16.72 -4.63
N GLU A 128 12.12 17.52 -5.19
CA GLU A 128 12.57 18.80 -4.61
C GLU A 128 11.48 19.88 -4.70
N ASP A 129 10.51 19.74 -5.62
CA ASP A 129 9.31 20.58 -5.67
C ASP A 129 8.41 20.41 -4.44
N LEU A 130 8.52 19.28 -3.73
CA LEU A 130 7.79 19.00 -2.49
C LEU A 130 8.46 19.54 -1.22
N ASP A 131 9.50 20.37 -1.32
CA ASP A 131 10.28 20.83 -0.17
C ASP A 131 9.42 21.50 0.92
N SER A 132 8.44 22.30 0.53
CA SER A 132 7.53 22.98 1.47
C SER A 132 6.68 22.04 2.32
N ILE A 133 6.43 20.81 1.85
CA ILE A 133 5.59 19.83 2.53
C ILE A 133 6.16 19.40 3.88
N GLN A 134 7.46 19.53 4.09
CA GLN A 134 8.08 19.23 5.39
C GLN A 134 7.48 20.03 6.57
N TYR A 135 6.81 21.14 6.31
CA TYR A 135 6.18 22.00 7.33
C TYR A 135 4.66 21.82 7.43
N LEU A 136 4.07 20.96 6.63
CA LEU A 136 2.63 20.75 6.60
C LEU A 136 2.17 19.97 7.84
N THR A 137 1.11 20.47 8.53
CA THR A 137 0.63 19.90 9.80
C THR A 137 -0.87 19.63 9.84
N TRP A 138 -1.60 19.95 8.78
CA TRP A 138 -3.07 19.90 8.78
C TRP A 138 -3.68 18.56 8.32
N HIS A 139 -2.89 17.63 7.76
CA HIS A 139 -3.27 16.23 7.53
C HIS A 139 -2.08 15.29 7.75
N HIS A 140 -2.33 13.98 7.79
CA HIS A 140 -1.32 12.98 8.13
C HIS A 140 -0.48 12.50 6.94
N ASP A 141 -0.92 12.75 5.70
CA ASP A 141 -0.37 12.12 4.50
C ASP A 141 1.04 12.60 4.12
N VAL A 142 1.64 13.49 4.90
CA VAL A 142 3.04 13.91 4.72
C VAL A 142 4.01 12.72 4.74
N GLY A 143 3.63 11.60 5.38
CA GLY A 143 4.37 10.36 5.33
C GLY A 143 4.35 9.72 3.94
N PHE A 144 3.21 9.69 3.25
CA PHE A 144 3.12 9.28 1.85
C PHE A 144 3.92 10.22 0.94
N MET A 145 3.72 11.53 1.11
CA MET A 145 4.32 12.54 0.22
C MET A 145 5.84 12.52 0.30
N ILE A 146 6.41 12.58 1.48
CA ILE A 146 7.86 12.63 1.70
C ILE A 146 8.49 11.22 1.77
N GLY A 147 7.73 10.21 2.25
CA GLY A 147 8.20 8.83 2.27
C GLY A 147 8.44 8.27 0.87
N CYS A 148 7.50 8.41 -0.05
CA CYS A 148 7.65 7.92 -1.41
C CYS A 148 8.66 8.74 -2.24
N SER A 149 8.87 10.02 -1.93
CA SER A 149 9.76 10.92 -2.66
C SER A 149 11.16 11.06 -2.02
N TYR A 150 11.29 11.92 -1.01
CA TYR A 150 12.56 12.22 -0.37
C TYR A 150 13.22 11.01 0.29
N LEU A 151 12.44 10.14 0.95
CA LEU A 151 13.02 8.97 1.62
C LEU A 151 13.54 7.95 0.62
N ASN A 152 12.83 7.70 -0.49
CA ASN A 152 13.34 6.85 -1.57
C ASN A 152 14.60 7.45 -2.20
N GLY A 153 14.60 8.74 -2.48
CA GLY A 153 15.78 9.45 -2.97
C GLY A 153 16.97 9.37 -1.98
N TYR A 154 16.71 9.52 -0.67
CA TYR A 154 17.72 9.40 0.36
C TYR A 154 18.33 7.99 0.45
N ARG A 155 17.50 6.95 0.35
CA ARG A 155 17.98 5.55 0.35
C ARG A 155 18.91 5.23 -0.81
N ILE A 156 18.66 5.85 -1.96
CA ILE A 156 19.47 5.67 -3.17
C ILE A 156 20.74 6.54 -3.12
N LYS A 157 20.59 7.80 -2.77
CA LYS A 157 21.68 8.79 -2.68
C LYS A 157 21.55 9.64 -1.41
N PRO A 158 22.09 9.19 -0.29
CA PRO A 158 22.05 9.92 0.97
C PRO A 158 22.60 11.35 0.85
N SER A 159 21.85 12.34 1.33
CA SER A 159 22.30 13.73 1.37
C SER A 159 21.84 14.41 2.67
N LYS A 160 22.61 15.40 3.13
CA LYS A 160 22.27 16.21 4.31
C LYS A 160 20.94 16.97 4.12
N ALA A 161 20.68 17.44 2.89
CA ALA A 161 19.44 18.14 2.55
C ALA A 161 18.23 17.23 2.71
N TYR A 162 18.24 16.06 2.08
CA TYR A 162 17.14 15.10 2.17
C TYR A 162 16.91 14.61 3.60
N LYS A 163 17.99 14.31 4.35
CA LYS A 163 17.91 13.98 5.78
C LYS A 163 17.18 15.07 6.57
N LYS A 164 17.50 16.36 6.32
CA LYS A 164 16.85 17.49 7.01
C LYS A 164 15.35 17.51 6.74
N VAL A 165 14.93 17.35 5.48
CA VAL A 165 13.51 17.32 5.07
C VAL A 165 12.78 16.16 5.76
N ILE A 166 13.34 14.95 5.73
CA ILE A 166 12.73 13.76 6.35
C ILE A 166 12.51 13.97 7.85
N VAL A 167 13.53 14.46 8.57
CA VAL A 167 13.43 14.69 10.03
C VAL A 167 12.46 15.83 10.35
N GLN A 168 12.47 16.91 9.57
CA GLN A 168 11.51 18.00 9.74
C GLN A 168 10.06 17.53 9.48
N THR A 169 9.83 16.72 8.46
CA THR A 169 8.50 16.15 8.18
C THR A 169 8.01 15.27 9.32
N ALA A 170 8.89 14.44 9.90
CA ALA A 170 8.54 13.63 11.05
C ALA A 170 8.15 14.49 12.27
N LYS A 171 8.83 15.63 12.47
CA LYS A 171 8.46 16.63 13.50
C LYS A 171 7.07 17.19 13.22
N SER A 172 6.78 17.59 11.98
CA SER A 172 5.47 18.11 11.57
C SER A 172 4.36 17.07 11.74
N LEU A 173 4.57 15.84 11.30
CA LEU A 173 3.61 14.73 11.49
C LEU A 173 3.35 14.46 12.97
N SER A 174 4.37 14.52 13.82
CA SER A 174 4.25 14.26 15.25
C SER A 174 3.40 15.30 16.00
N THR A 175 3.18 16.50 15.42
CA THR A 175 2.25 17.50 15.99
C THR A 175 0.80 17.02 16.00
N ARG A 176 0.48 16.03 15.16
CA ARG A 176 -0.85 15.42 15.07
C ARG A 176 -1.06 14.29 16.09
N PHE A 177 -0.05 13.96 16.88
CA PHE A 177 -0.15 12.90 17.88
C PHE A 177 -1.00 13.34 19.07
N ARG A 178 -2.04 12.56 19.39
CA ARG A 178 -2.96 12.77 20.51
C ARG A 178 -2.58 11.81 21.62
N LYS A 179 -1.89 12.33 22.63
CA LYS A 179 -1.31 11.52 23.73
C LYS A 179 -2.35 10.69 24.47
N GLY A 180 -3.54 11.24 24.73
CA GLY A 180 -4.61 10.53 25.44
C GLY A 180 -5.13 9.32 24.68
N ALA A 181 -5.19 9.40 23.35
CA ALA A 181 -5.61 8.30 22.48
C ALA A 181 -4.44 7.44 22.00
N GLY A 182 -3.20 7.94 22.09
CA GLY A 182 -2.01 7.22 21.61
C GLY A 182 -1.92 7.13 20.08
N VAL A 183 -2.58 8.03 19.34
CA VAL A 183 -2.72 7.96 17.87
C VAL A 183 -2.34 9.27 17.20
N ILE A 184 -1.98 9.19 15.92
CA ILE A 184 -1.83 10.33 15.01
C ILE A 184 -3.20 10.57 14.37
N GLN A 185 -3.79 11.74 14.61
CA GLN A 185 -5.05 12.16 14.00
C GLN A 185 -4.90 12.32 12.49
N SER A 186 -5.78 11.68 11.69
CA SER A 186 -5.67 11.67 10.23
C SER A 186 -6.13 12.98 9.61
N TRP A 187 -7.33 13.44 9.91
CA TRP A 187 -7.94 14.62 9.32
C TRP A 187 -8.31 15.65 10.38
N ASN A 188 -8.36 16.90 9.98
CA ASN A 188 -8.98 17.93 10.79
C ASN A 188 -10.52 17.77 10.72
N THR A 189 -11.20 18.18 11.79
CA THR A 189 -12.66 18.02 11.94
C THR A 189 -13.40 19.37 12.00
N ASP A 190 -12.67 20.47 11.76
CA ASP A 190 -13.16 21.85 11.84
C ASP A 190 -13.66 22.39 10.50
N ARG A 191 -13.48 21.65 9.40
CA ARG A 191 -13.84 22.12 8.06
C ARG A 191 -14.09 20.96 7.08
N GLY A 192 -14.64 21.30 5.90
CA GLY A 192 -14.90 20.36 4.82
C GLY A 192 -15.95 19.31 5.18
N TRP A 193 -15.96 18.22 4.43
CA TRP A 193 -16.89 17.12 4.65
C TRP A 193 -16.63 16.38 5.97
N GLN A 194 -15.40 16.44 6.50
CA GLN A 194 -15.02 15.84 7.77
C GLN A 194 -15.78 16.47 8.95
N ALA A 195 -15.99 17.81 8.91
CA ALA A 195 -16.76 18.51 9.94
C ALA A 195 -18.22 18.03 10.02
N MET A 196 -18.77 17.56 8.89
CA MET A 196 -20.17 17.08 8.81
C MET A 196 -20.32 15.66 9.39
N ARG A 197 -19.24 14.96 9.72
CA ARG A 197 -19.27 13.59 10.23
C ARG A 197 -19.39 13.50 11.75
N GLY A 198 -19.23 14.63 12.45
CA GLY A 198 -19.28 14.69 13.92
C GLY A 198 -18.10 14.02 14.62
N TRP A 199 -17.01 13.76 13.92
CA TRP A 199 -15.80 13.13 14.48
C TRP A 199 -15.03 14.08 15.40
N SER A 200 -14.44 13.51 16.45
CA SER A 200 -13.54 14.21 17.38
C SER A 200 -12.08 14.05 17.03
N CYS A 201 -11.62 12.82 16.79
CA CYS A 201 -10.26 12.47 16.42
C CYS A 201 -10.25 11.27 15.48
N PRO A 202 -10.60 11.47 14.19
CA PRO A 202 -10.65 10.37 13.23
C PRO A 202 -9.26 9.89 12.87
N VAL A 203 -9.09 8.58 12.87
CA VAL A 203 -7.90 7.86 12.45
C VAL A 203 -8.29 6.86 11.39
N ILE A 204 -7.69 6.96 10.21
CA ILE A 204 -7.91 6.00 9.13
C ILE A 204 -6.77 4.98 9.07
N ILE A 205 -7.07 3.80 8.56
CA ILE A 205 -6.09 2.70 8.46
C ILE A 205 -4.89 3.07 7.59
N ASP A 206 -5.07 3.97 6.62
CA ASP A 206 -4.05 4.54 5.74
C ASP A 206 -2.88 5.16 6.51
N ASN A 207 -3.14 5.64 7.73
CA ASN A 207 -2.12 6.26 8.59
C ASN A 207 -0.96 5.30 8.93
N MET A 208 -1.19 3.99 8.87
CA MET A 208 -0.13 2.99 9.03
C MET A 208 1.00 3.16 8.01
N MET A 209 0.69 3.70 6.82
CA MET A 209 1.68 3.95 5.76
C MET A 209 2.61 5.13 6.07
N ASN A 210 2.22 6.04 6.96
CA ASN A 210 3.02 7.19 7.36
C ASN A 210 4.06 6.87 8.45
N LEU A 211 3.97 5.69 9.09
CA LEU A 211 4.83 5.32 10.21
C LEU A 211 6.28 5.05 9.79
N GLU A 212 6.50 4.61 8.54
CA GLU A 212 7.85 4.39 8.01
C GLU A 212 8.72 5.65 8.09
N LEU A 213 8.14 6.81 7.77
CA LEU A 213 8.82 8.10 7.89
C LEU A 213 9.31 8.36 9.31
N LEU A 214 8.49 8.04 10.33
CA LEU A 214 8.84 8.22 11.74
C LEU A 214 9.96 7.28 12.18
N PHE A 215 9.91 6.02 11.79
CA PHE A 215 10.97 5.06 12.06
C PHE A 215 12.30 5.49 11.43
N GLU A 216 12.28 5.93 10.18
CA GLU A 216 13.49 6.41 9.51
C GLU A 216 14.00 7.71 10.11
N ALA A 217 13.12 8.64 10.47
CA ALA A 217 13.52 9.87 11.15
C ALA A 217 14.21 9.58 12.50
N THR A 218 13.76 8.57 13.25
CA THR A 218 14.47 8.11 14.46
C THR A 218 15.88 7.65 14.14
N LYS A 219 16.07 6.80 13.14
CA LYS A 219 17.41 6.34 12.74
C LYS A 219 18.32 7.50 12.30
N LEU A 220 17.75 8.44 11.56
CA LEU A 220 18.49 9.56 11.01
C LEU A 220 18.87 10.61 12.05
N SER A 221 17.99 10.88 13.01
CA SER A 221 18.19 11.94 14.01
C SER A 221 18.75 11.44 15.34
N GLY A 222 18.51 10.17 15.70
CA GLY A 222 18.73 9.63 17.03
C GLY A 222 17.60 9.96 18.02
N ASP A 223 16.59 10.73 17.61
CA ASP A 223 15.46 11.09 18.47
C ASP A 223 14.43 9.96 18.53
N SER A 224 14.33 9.30 19.68
CA SER A 224 13.39 8.19 19.91
C SER A 224 11.93 8.62 20.04
N THR A 225 11.63 9.92 20.04
CA THR A 225 10.26 10.43 20.11
C THR A 225 9.44 9.94 18.93
N TYR A 226 10.00 9.97 17.73
CA TYR A 226 9.32 9.50 16.51
C TYR A 226 9.00 8.01 16.57
N TRP A 227 9.93 7.20 17.08
CA TRP A 227 9.72 5.77 17.31
C TRP A 227 8.55 5.50 18.26
N LYS A 228 8.51 6.23 19.39
CA LYS A 228 7.44 6.10 20.39
C LYS A 228 6.08 6.49 19.81
N VAL A 229 6.01 7.55 19.01
CA VAL A 229 4.79 7.96 18.29
C VAL A 229 4.34 6.87 17.33
N ALA A 230 5.24 6.34 16.50
CA ALA A 230 4.93 5.31 15.53
C ALA A 230 4.42 4.01 16.18
N THR A 231 5.12 3.52 17.21
CA THR A 231 4.73 2.29 17.92
C THR A 231 3.44 2.44 18.71
N SER A 232 3.22 3.59 19.35
CA SER A 232 1.97 3.91 20.06
C SER A 232 0.78 3.88 19.08
N HIS A 233 0.95 4.54 17.92
CA HIS A 233 -0.10 4.54 16.89
C HIS A 233 -0.38 3.13 16.36
N ALA A 234 0.66 2.36 16.04
CA ALA A 234 0.52 0.99 15.56
C ALA A 234 -0.20 0.09 16.57
N ASP A 235 0.10 0.24 17.87
CA ASP A 235 -0.53 -0.53 18.95
C ASP A 235 -2.01 -0.16 19.12
N ALA A 236 -2.34 1.12 19.08
CA ALA A 236 -3.74 1.57 19.13
C ALA A 236 -4.54 1.10 17.91
N THR A 237 -3.92 1.14 16.73
CA THR A 237 -4.52 0.62 15.49
C THR A 237 -4.73 -0.90 15.58
N LEU A 238 -3.73 -1.65 16.03
CA LEU A 238 -3.84 -3.11 16.23
C LEU A 238 -5.00 -3.47 17.16
N LYS A 239 -5.17 -2.70 18.22
CA LYS A 239 -6.23 -2.93 19.21
C LYS A 239 -7.64 -2.63 18.70
N ASN A 240 -7.82 -1.56 17.90
CA ASN A 240 -9.14 -0.98 17.69
C ASN A 240 -9.67 -1.07 16.26
N HIS A 241 -8.78 -1.17 15.22
CA HIS A 241 -9.19 -1.16 13.82
C HIS A 241 -9.64 -2.52 13.28
N PHE A 242 -9.34 -3.62 13.97
CA PHE A 242 -9.60 -4.95 13.41
C PHE A 242 -10.85 -5.60 13.97
N ARG A 243 -11.57 -6.30 13.09
CA ARG A 243 -12.67 -7.20 13.43
C ARG A 243 -12.13 -8.58 13.80
N GLU A 244 -13.00 -9.43 14.33
CA GLU A 244 -12.62 -10.79 14.75
C GLU A 244 -12.14 -11.67 13.58
N ASP A 245 -12.62 -11.43 12.37
CA ASP A 245 -12.19 -12.14 11.16
C ASP A 245 -10.81 -11.70 10.64
N GLY A 246 -10.28 -10.57 11.13
CA GLY A 246 -9.01 -9.97 10.70
C GLY A 246 -9.13 -8.87 9.66
N SER A 247 -10.34 -8.54 9.21
CA SER A 247 -10.60 -7.36 8.39
C SER A 247 -10.48 -6.08 9.22
N CYS A 248 -10.19 -4.94 8.57
CA CYS A 248 -10.09 -3.67 9.27
C CYS A 248 -11.21 -2.71 8.88
N TYR A 249 -11.62 -1.88 9.85
CA TYR A 249 -12.40 -0.67 9.61
C TYR A 249 -11.55 0.37 8.88
N HIS A 250 -12.20 1.22 8.08
CA HIS A 250 -11.52 2.35 7.48
C HIS A 250 -11.21 3.44 8.52
N VAL A 251 -12.21 3.85 9.30
CA VAL A 251 -12.12 4.98 10.24
C VAL A 251 -12.46 4.52 11.65
N ILE A 252 -11.58 4.84 12.60
CA ILE A 252 -11.88 4.80 14.03
C ILE A 252 -11.84 6.24 14.55
N ASP A 253 -12.96 6.70 15.13
CA ASP A 253 -12.99 7.99 15.81
C ASP A 253 -12.74 7.81 17.30
N TYR A 254 -11.81 8.59 17.84
CA TYR A 254 -11.41 8.52 19.24
C TYR A 254 -11.79 9.79 20.00
N ASN A 255 -12.02 9.65 21.31
CA ASN A 255 -11.85 10.76 22.23
C ASN A 255 -10.35 11.07 22.34
N PRO A 256 -9.85 12.25 21.94
CA PRO A 256 -8.42 12.56 21.90
C PRO A 256 -7.76 12.58 23.29
N ASN A 257 -8.54 12.74 24.35
CA ASN A 257 -8.06 12.86 25.72
C ASN A 257 -8.05 11.53 26.49
N THR A 258 -9.04 10.65 26.25
CA THR A 258 -9.21 9.39 26.97
C THR A 258 -8.79 8.16 26.16
N GLY A 259 -8.77 8.27 24.83
CA GLY A 259 -8.53 7.14 23.93
C GLY A 259 -9.73 6.21 23.76
N GLU A 260 -10.90 6.58 24.29
CA GLU A 260 -12.15 5.86 24.05
C GLU A 260 -12.50 5.88 22.57
N VAL A 261 -12.92 4.71 22.04
CA VAL A 261 -13.44 4.59 20.68
C VAL A 261 -14.90 5.08 20.67
N LEU A 262 -15.14 6.16 19.94
CA LEU A 262 -16.47 6.77 19.81
C LEU A 262 -17.26 6.17 18.64
N HIS A 263 -16.59 5.98 17.49
CA HIS A 263 -17.22 5.45 16.27
C HIS A 263 -16.25 4.53 15.51
N LYS A 264 -16.83 3.53 14.82
CA LYS A 264 -16.17 2.68 13.83
C LYS A 264 -16.91 2.83 12.53
N GLN A 265 -16.28 3.42 11.52
CA GLN A 265 -16.98 3.85 10.31
C GLN A 265 -16.11 3.70 9.05
N THR A 266 -16.73 4.02 7.92
CA THR A 266 -16.02 4.20 6.65
C THR A 266 -16.23 5.60 6.07
N ALA A 267 -15.28 6.04 5.26
CA ALA A 267 -15.43 7.22 4.40
C ALA A 267 -15.31 6.84 2.91
N GLN A 268 -14.56 5.80 2.59
CA GLN A 268 -14.29 5.39 1.21
C GLN A 268 -14.80 3.98 0.89
N GLY A 269 -15.13 3.14 1.88
CA GLY A 269 -15.74 1.83 1.68
C GLY A 269 -17.25 1.91 1.40
N TYR A 270 -17.84 0.78 1.04
CA TYR A 270 -19.26 0.64 0.72
C TYR A 270 -20.17 0.89 1.96
N ALA A 271 -19.80 0.31 3.08
CA ALA A 271 -20.52 0.45 4.35
C ALA A 271 -19.54 0.37 5.54
N ASP A 272 -19.97 0.80 6.73
CA ASP A 272 -19.12 0.82 7.93
C ASP A 272 -18.53 -0.57 8.25
N GLU A 273 -19.29 -1.64 8.03
CA GLU A 273 -18.85 -3.01 8.27
C GLU A 273 -18.26 -3.72 7.04
N SER A 274 -18.16 -3.04 5.89
CA SER A 274 -17.67 -3.66 4.65
C SER A 274 -16.15 -3.79 4.61
N VAL A 275 -15.67 -4.60 3.67
CA VAL A 275 -14.25 -4.88 3.45
C VAL A 275 -13.73 -4.04 2.29
N TRP A 276 -13.44 -2.77 2.55
CA TRP A 276 -12.82 -1.86 1.59
C TRP A 276 -11.39 -2.33 1.25
N ALA A 277 -11.17 -2.73 0.00
CA ALA A 277 -9.98 -3.48 -0.41
C ALA A 277 -8.66 -2.72 -0.18
N ARG A 278 -8.61 -1.42 -0.52
CA ARG A 278 -7.39 -0.63 -0.34
C ARG A 278 -7.06 -0.42 1.14
N GLY A 279 -8.06 -0.33 2.01
CA GLY A 279 -7.84 -0.29 3.47
C GLY A 279 -7.15 -1.55 3.98
N GLN A 280 -7.56 -2.73 3.49
CA GLN A 280 -6.90 -3.98 3.84
C GLN A 280 -5.45 -4.01 3.32
N ALA A 281 -5.22 -3.50 2.11
CA ALA A 281 -3.88 -3.38 1.54
C ALA A 281 -2.97 -2.48 2.39
N TRP A 282 -3.47 -1.33 2.85
CA TRP A 282 -2.75 -0.44 3.77
C TRP A 282 -2.40 -1.12 5.10
N ALA A 283 -3.35 -1.90 5.66
CA ALA A 283 -3.11 -2.67 6.88
C ALA A 283 -1.99 -3.70 6.67
N ILE A 284 -2.07 -4.52 5.62
CA ILE A 284 -1.06 -5.55 5.32
C ILE A 284 0.33 -4.90 5.17
N TYR A 285 0.44 -3.87 4.34
CA TYR A 285 1.71 -3.19 4.08
C TYR A 285 2.24 -2.48 5.33
N GLY A 286 1.42 -1.66 5.98
CA GLY A 286 1.84 -0.85 7.13
C GLY A 286 2.26 -1.69 8.34
N PHE A 287 1.57 -2.80 8.62
CA PHE A 287 1.98 -3.72 9.68
C PHE A 287 3.24 -4.52 9.32
N THR A 288 3.45 -4.85 8.04
CA THR A 288 4.73 -5.42 7.57
C THR A 288 5.88 -4.43 7.79
N VAL A 289 5.68 -3.15 7.50
CA VAL A 289 6.64 -2.08 7.81
C VAL A 289 6.91 -2.00 9.31
N CYS A 290 5.89 -2.00 10.16
CA CYS A 290 6.08 -1.99 11.61
C CYS A 290 6.93 -3.17 12.09
N TYR A 291 6.71 -4.36 11.55
CA TYR A 291 7.57 -5.53 11.83
C TYR A 291 9.00 -5.32 11.32
N ARG A 292 9.20 -4.76 10.13
CA ARG A 292 10.53 -4.45 9.57
C ARG A 292 11.40 -3.73 10.57
N TYR A 293 10.86 -2.70 11.21
CA TYR A 293 11.59 -1.85 12.15
C TYR A 293 11.67 -2.42 13.55
N THR A 294 10.57 -2.93 14.09
CA THR A 294 10.45 -3.30 15.51
C THR A 294 10.80 -4.75 15.81
N LYS A 295 10.70 -5.64 14.81
CA LYS A 295 10.76 -7.10 14.96
C LYS A 295 9.74 -7.67 15.96
N ASN A 296 8.68 -6.90 16.26
CA ASN A 296 7.63 -7.36 17.14
C ASN A 296 6.61 -8.22 16.35
N GLN A 297 6.55 -9.50 16.70
CA GLN A 297 5.79 -10.52 15.98
C GLN A 297 4.30 -10.18 15.84
N LYS A 298 3.69 -9.51 16.82
CA LYS A 298 2.27 -9.11 16.77
C LYS A 298 1.89 -8.33 15.51
N TYR A 299 2.81 -7.54 14.96
CA TYR A 299 2.56 -6.76 13.74
C TYR A 299 2.56 -7.66 12.50
N LEU A 300 3.53 -8.56 12.39
CA LEU A 300 3.56 -9.50 11.27
C LEU A 300 2.36 -10.44 11.31
N ASP A 301 1.98 -10.93 12.50
CA ASP A 301 0.80 -11.78 12.69
C ASP A 301 -0.48 -11.08 12.23
N GLN A 302 -0.63 -9.77 12.49
CA GLN A 302 -1.78 -9.02 12.02
C GLN A 302 -1.77 -8.84 10.50
N ALA A 303 -0.62 -8.56 9.87
CA ALA A 303 -0.50 -8.51 8.42
C ALA A 303 -0.93 -9.83 7.77
N VAL A 304 -0.45 -10.96 8.30
CA VAL A 304 -0.82 -12.30 7.87
C VAL A 304 -2.31 -12.59 8.07
N ARG A 305 -2.86 -12.18 9.21
CA ARG A 305 -4.28 -12.38 9.52
C ARG A 305 -5.18 -11.64 8.53
N THR A 306 -4.87 -10.38 8.23
CA THR A 306 -5.63 -9.57 7.25
C THR A 306 -5.49 -10.14 5.84
N LEU A 307 -4.29 -10.55 5.43
CA LEU A 307 -4.06 -11.21 4.14
C LEU A 307 -4.90 -12.49 4.02
N ASN A 308 -4.87 -13.35 5.04
CA ASN A 308 -5.63 -14.61 5.04
C ASN A 308 -7.14 -14.38 4.97
N MET A 309 -7.64 -13.34 5.64
CA MET A 309 -9.04 -12.93 5.53
C MET A 309 -9.39 -12.56 4.08
N LEU A 310 -8.59 -11.69 3.44
CA LEU A 310 -8.79 -11.30 2.04
C LEU A 310 -8.83 -12.50 1.10
N LEU A 311 -7.85 -13.40 1.21
CA LEU A 311 -7.73 -14.57 0.33
C LEU A 311 -8.87 -15.57 0.49
N ARG A 312 -9.51 -15.62 1.68
CA ARG A 312 -10.66 -16.49 1.97
C ARG A 312 -11.99 -15.83 1.72
N HIS A 313 -12.00 -14.53 1.45
CA HIS A 313 -13.25 -13.82 1.23
C HIS A 313 -13.96 -14.38 0.00
N LYS A 314 -15.27 -14.66 0.13
CA LYS A 314 -16.09 -15.30 -0.91
C LYS A 314 -16.08 -14.57 -2.26
N ASN A 315 -15.87 -13.25 -2.20
CA ASN A 315 -15.86 -12.37 -3.36
C ASN A 315 -14.44 -11.99 -3.81
N MET A 316 -13.38 -12.61 -3.26
CA MET A 316 -12.03 -12.39 -3.77
C MET A 316 -11.87 -13.03 -5.14
N PRO A 317 -11.54 -12.25 -6.20
CA PRO A 317 -11.45 -12.78 -7.55
C PRO A 317 -10.26 -13.74 -7.74
N ASN A 318 -10.38 -14.68 -8.66
CA ASN A 318 -9.34 -15.68 -8.96
C ASN A 318 -8.03 -15.05 -9.48
N ASP A 319 -8.11 -13.89 -10.11
CA ASP A 319 -6.97 -13.12 -10.60
C ASP A 319 -6.26 -12.30 -9.50
N LEU A 320 -6.78 -12.32 -8.28
CA LEU A 320 -6.24 -11.65 -7.10
C LEU A 320 -6.20 -10.11 -7.17
N VAL A 321 -6.89 -9.52 -8.13
CA VAL A 321 -7.14 -8.08 -8.14
C VAL A 321 -8.53 -7.85 -7.53
N PRO A 322 -8.62 -7.29 -6.32
CA PRO A 322 -9.90 -7.20 -5.62
C PRO A 322 -10.88 -6.23 -6.29
N TYR A 323 -12.16 -6.39 -6.02
CA TYR A 323 -13.12 -5.31 -6.18
C TYR A 323 -12.76 -4.17 -5.23
N TRP A 324 -13.21 -2.94 -5.51
CA TRP A 324 -12.94 -1.78 -4.67
C TRP A 324 -13.38 -1.98 -3.20
N ASP A 325 -14.46 -2.74 -3.02
CA ASP A 325 -14.93 -3.24 -1.74
C ASP A 325 -15.49 -4.66 -1.96
N LEU A 326 -15.08 -5.61 -1.13
CA LEU A 326 -15.44 -7.01 -1.33
C LEU A 326 -16.90 -7.32 -0.91
N ASP A 327 -17.56 -6.39 -0.25
CA ASP A 327 -18.98 -6.47 0.10
C ASP A 327 -19.86 -5.53 -0.75
N ALA A 328 -19.31 -4.95 -1.81
CA ALA A 328 -20.07 -4.12 -2.73
C ALA A 328 -21.23 -4.90 -3.35
N PRO A 329 -22.40 -4.25 -3.56
CA PRO A 329 -23.67 -4.97 -3.78
C PRO A 329 -23.82 -5.58 -5.17
N ASN A 330 -23.10 -5.07 -6.17
CA ASN A 330 -23.27 -5.48 -7.56
C ASN A 330 -22.17 -6.42 -8.07
N ILE A 331 -21.38 -7.05 -7.18
CA ILE A 331 -20.40 -8.06 -7.59
C ILE A 331 -21.13 -9.18 -8.38
N PRO A 332 -20.64 -9.57 -9.56
CA PRO A 332 -19.30 -9.34 -10.13
C PRO A 332 -19.16 -8.09 -11.02
N ASN A 333 -20.13 -7.19 -11.09
CA ASN A 333 -20.12 -6.02 -11.96
C ASN A 333 -19.55 -4.74 -11.29
N GLU A 334 -18.89 -4.90 -10.16
CA GLU A 334 -18.24 -3.79 -9.46
C GLU A 334 -16.85 -3.47 -10.04
N PRO A 335 -16.39 -2.21 -9.94
CA PRO A 335 -15.03 -1.84 -10.32
C PRO A 335 -13.95 -2.62 -9.54
N ARG A 336 -12.85 -2.91 -10.22
CA ARG A 336 -11.65 -3.49 -9.62
C ARG A 336 -10.76 -2.39 -9.05
N ASP A 337 -9.91 -2.74 -8.08
CA ASP A 337 -8.90 -1.81 -7.55
C ASP A 337 -7.49 -2.37 -7.73
N ALA A 338 -6.89 -2.06 -8.87
CA ALA A 338 -5.51 -2.45 -9.17
C ALA A 338 -4.50 -1.82 -8.19
N SER A 339 -4.85 -0.67 -7.56
CA SER A 339 -3.97 -0.04 -6.57
C SER A 339 -3.85 -0.88 -5.30
N ALA A 340 -4.94 -1.48 -4.84
CA ALA A 340 -4.93 -2.40 -3.70
C ALA A 340 -4.08 -3.65 -4.03
N ALA A 341 -4.27 -4.24 -5.22
CA ALA A 341 -3.49 -5.40 -5.65
C ALA A 341 -1.98 -5.10 -5.73
N ALA A 342 -1.59 -3.97 -6.31
CA ALA A 342 -0.19 -3.55 -6.41
C ALA A 342 0.46 -3.37 -5.03
N CYS A 343 -0.25 -2.72 -4.10
CA CYS A 343 0.21 -2.54 -2.73
C CYS A 343 0.38 -3.88 -2.00
N ILE A 344 -0.59 -4.81 -2.15
CA ILE A 344 -0.51 -6.15 -1.58
C ILE A 344 0.69 -6.91 -2.15
N ALA A 345 0.91 -6.89 -3.47
CA ALA A 345 2.04 -7.57 -4.09
C ALA A 345 3.37 -7.06 -3.55
N SER A 346 3.52 -5.75 -3.41
CA SER A 346 4.73 -5.14 -2.83
C SER A 346 4.96 -5.58 -1.38
N ALA A 347 3.89 -5.62 -0.56
CA ALA A 347 3.96 -6.10 0.81
C ALA A 347 4.35 -7.58 0.88
N LEU A 348 3.80 -8.42 0.01
CA LEU A 348 4.05 -9.85 -0.03
C LEU A 348 5.52 -10.20 -0.34
N TYR A 349 6.15 -9.52 -1.30
CA TYR A 349 7.59 -9.70 -1.54
C TYR A 349 8.45 -9.35 -0.33
N GLU A 350 8.00 -8.42 0.50
CA GLU A 350 8.69 -8.14 1.75
C GLU A 350 8.40 -9.18 2.81
N MET A 351 7.14 -9.59 2.97
CA MET A 351 6.73 -10.62 3.94
C MET A 351 7.44 -11.96 3.67
N ASP A 352 7.69 -12.29 2.40
CA ASP A 352 8.42 -13.50 2.01
C ASP A 352 9.83 -13.55 2.63
N LYS A 353 10.50 -12.41 2.79
CA LYS A 353 11.81 -12.32 3.46
C LYS A 353 11.77 -12.72 4.95
N TYR A 354 10.60 -12.64 5.56
CA TYR A 354 10.38 -12.94 6.97
C TYR A 354 9.77 -14.33 7.18
N LEU A 355 9.01 -14.80 6.20
CA LEU A 355 8.24 -16.05 6.23
C LEU A 355 8.37 -16.80 4.88
N PRO A 356 9.59 -17.22 4.49
CA PRO A 356 9.88 -17.74 3.14
C PRO A 356 9.10 -19.03 2.82
N GLU A 357 8.74 -19.83 3.85
CA GLU A 357 8.02 -21.10 3.65
C GLU A 357 6.51 -20.91 3.39
N ASN A 358 5.99 -19.66 3.48
CA ASN A 358 4.55 -19.42 3.35
C ASN A 358 4.09 -19.19 1.91
N GLY A 359 5.02 -19.18 0.95
CA GLY A 359 4.72 -19.03 -0.47
C GLY A 359 4.26 -17.63 -0.89
N TYR A 360 4.60 -16.60 -0.11
CA TYR A 360 4.19 -15.22 -0.39
C TYR A 360 4.83 -14.68 -1.66
N HIS A 361 6.05 -15.10 -2.00
CA HIS A 361 6.67 -14.78 -3.28
C HIS A 361 5.81 -15.23 -4.46
N ASN A 362 5.40 -16.49 -4.46
CA ASN A 362 4.53 -17.04 -5.52
C ASN A 362 3.17 -16.35 -5.58
N LEU A 363 2.62 -15.95 -4.44
CA LEU A 363 1.36 -15.22 -4.38
C LEU A 363 1.51 -13.82 -4.98
N ALA A 364 2.61 -13.11 -4.66
CA ALA A 364 2.94 -11.82 -5.25
C ALA A 364 3.12 -11.93 -6.77
N ASP A 365 3.84 -12.97 -7.24
CA ASP A 365 4.02 -13.23 -8.67
C ASP A 365 2.70 -13.45 -9.42
N ARG A 366 1.73 -14.12 -8.81
CA ARG A 366 0.39 -14.28 -9.38
C ARG A 366 -0.33 -12.94 -9.51
N ILE A 367 -0.29 -12.09 -8.49
CA ILE A 367 -0.86 -10.75 -8.54
C ILE A 367 -0.16 -9.93 -9.63
N MET A 368 1.17 -9.92 -9.66
CA MET A 368 1.94 -9.19 -10.67
C MET A 368 1.64 -9.70 -12.09
N THR A 369 1.46 -11.01 -12.28
CA THR A 369 1.05 -11.59 -13.58
C THR A 369 -0.31 -11.07 -14.02
N SER A 370 -1.27 -10.94 -13.10
CA SER A 370 -2.57 -10.36 -13.39
C SER A 370 -2.44 -8.88 -13.76
N LEU A 371 -1.71 -8.09 -12.97
CA LEU A 371 -1.50 -6.65 -13.20
C LEU A 371 -0.73 -6.39 -14.51
N SER A 372 0.19 -7.27 -14.92
CA SER A 372 0.94 -7.18 -16.17
C SER A 372 0.15 -7.66 -17.40
N SER A 373 -1.03 -8.22 -17.20
CA SER A 373 -1.89 -8.69 -18.30
C SER A 373 -2.59 -7.53 -19.02
N PRO A 374 -3.05 -7.73 -20.26
CA PRO A 374 -3.84 -6.71 -20.97
C PRO A 374 -5.14 -6.31 -20.27
N ALA A 375 -5.60 -7.07 -19.27
CA ALA A 375 -6.77 -6.72 -18.47
C ALA A 375 -6.51 -5.53 -17.55
N TYR A 376 -5.26 -5.31 -17.12
CA TYR A 376 -4.91 -4.24 -16.17
C TYR A 376 -3.77 -3.34 -16.66
N ARG A 377 -2.85 -3.86 -17.47
CA ARG A 377 -1.76 -3.06 -18.03
C ARG A 377 -2.23 -2.29 -19.25
N ALA A 378 -2.03 -0.99 -19.26
CA ALA A 378 -2.39 -0.10 -20.36
C ALA A 378 -1.63 -0.45 -21.65
N GLN A 379 -2.17 -0.03 -22.77
CA GLN A 379 -1.42 0.01 -24.03
C GLN A 379 -0.47 1.23 -24.03
N LEU A 380 0.68 1.08 -24.70
CA LEU A 380 1.67 2.15 -24.80
C LEU A 380 1.06 3.45 -25.36
N GLY A 381 1.28 4.56 -24.65
CA GLY A 381 0.75 5.89 -25.01
C GLY A 381 -0.74 6.08 -24.73
N LYS A 382 -1.41 5.08 -24.16
CA LYS A 382 -2.81 5.19 -23.71
C LYS A 382 -2.89 5.39 -22.20
N ASN A 383 -4.12 5.52 -21.68
CA ASN A 383 -4.40 5.63 -20.24
C ASN A 383 -3.72 6.86 -19.58
N GLY A 384 -3.60 7.97 -20.30
CA GLY A 384 -2.85 9.15 -19.80
C GLY A 384 -1.38 8.89 -19.52
N CYS A 385 -0.82 7.81 -20.07
CA CYS A 385 0.53 7.30 -19.83
C CYS A 385 0.76 6.71 -18.42
N PHE A 386 -0.28 6.39 -17.67
CA PHE A 386 -0.17 5.53 -16.49
C PHE A 386 -0.02 4.05 -16.89
N LEU A 387 0.61 3.26 -15.99
CA LEU A 387 0.90 1.85 -16.24
C LEU A 387 -0.34 0.98 -16.09
N LEU A 388 -1.07 1.16 -14.97
CA LEU A 388 -2.22 0.35 -14.60
C LEU A 388 -3.54 1.06 -14.86
N MET A 389 -4.52 0.28 -15.31
CA MET A 389 -5.92 0.64 -15.43
C MET A 389 -6.70 0.14 -14.21
N HIS A 390 -7.97 0.52 -14.10
CA HIS A 390 -8.94 -0.10 -13.20
C HIS A 390 -8.60 0.04 -11.72
N SER A 391 -8.41 1.28 -11.27
CA SER A 391 -8.32 1.62 -9.85
C SER A 391 -9.49 2.49 -9.41
N VAL A 392 -9.74 2.55 -8.10
CA VAL A 392 -10.83 3.34 -7.51
C VAL A 392 -10.30 4.24 -6.40
N GLY A 393 -10.47 5.56 -6.54
CA GLY A 393 -10.19 6.52 -5.47
C GLY A 393 -11.24 6.44 -4.38
N SER A 394 -12.47 6.88 -4.66
CA SER A 394 -13.57 6.83 -3.69
C SER A 394 -14.95 6.86 -4.37
N ILE A 395 -15.67 5.75 -4.37
CA ILE A 395 -17.04 5.69 -4.89
C ILE A 395 -18.01 6.53 -4.06
N PRO A 396 -17.99 6.50 -2.71
CA PRO A 396 -18.88 7.35 -1.91
C PRO A 396 -18.74 8.86 -2.18
N HIS A 397 -17.57 9.30 -2.62
CA HIS A 397 -17.32 10.70 -3.00
C HIS A 397 -17.46 10.95 -4.51
N ASN A 398 -17.91 9.96 -5.29
CA ASN A 398 -18.01 10.02 -6.76
C ASN A 398 -16.70 10.50 -7.40
N ASN A 399 -15.57 10.02 -6.91
CA ASN A 399 -14.24 10.47 -7.31
C ASN A 399 -13.36 9.30 -7.75
N GLU A 400 -12.72 9.45 -8.93
CA GLU A 400 -11.72 8.51 -9.44
C GLU A 400 -12.24 7.05 -9.50
N ILE A 401 -13.33 6.83 -10.24
CA ILE A 401 -13.96 5.52 -10.39
C ILE A 401 -13.48 4.89 -11.70
N ASP A 402 -12.88 3.71 -11.60
CA ASP A 402 -12.38 2.93 -12.74
C ASP A 402 -11.41 3.71 -13.64
N VAL A 403 -10.39 4.31 -13.02
CA VAL A 403 -9.38 5.15 -13.68
C VAL A 403 -7.96 4.73 -13.25
N PRO A 404 -6.89 5.15 -13.97
CA PRO A 404 -5.53 5.01 -13.49
C PRO A 404 -5.29 5.91 -12.27
N LEU A 405 -4.43 5.45 -11.36
CA LEU A 405 -4.02 6.24 -10.19
C LEU A 405 -2.50 6.16 -10.01
N ASN A 406 -1.87 7.30 -9.72
CA ASN A 406 -0.41 7.38 -9.60
C ASN A 406 0.17 6.47 -8.51
N TYR A 407 -0.58 6.20 -7.44
CA TYR A 407 -0.15 5.28 -6.39
C TYR A 407 -0.28 3.79 -6.80
N ALA A 408 -1.17 3.44 -7.74
CA ALA A 408 -1.20 2.11 -8.33
C ALA A 408 0.11 1.81 -9.07
N ASP A 409 0.56 2.76 -9.89
CA ASP A 409 1.82 2.67 -10.61
C ASP A 409 3.02 2.61 -9.67
N TYR A 410 3.01 3.43 -8.61
CA TYR A 410 4.10 3.44 -7.63
C TYR A 410 4.28 2.07 -6.97
N TYR A 411 3.23 1.49 -6.43
CA TYR A 411 3.33 0.18 -5.76
C TYR A 411 3.62 -0.96 -6.75
N PHE A 412 3.17 -0.86 -7.99
CA PHE A 412 3.55 -1.81 -9.05
C PHE A 412 5.05 -1.76 -9.33
N LEU A 413 5.64 -0.59 -9.48
CA LEU A 413 7.07 -0.39 -9.69
C LEU A 413 7.90 -0.80 -8.46
N GLU A 414 7.41 -0.50 -7.26
CA GLU A 414 8.04 -0.95 -6.02
C GLU A 414 8.03 -2.48 -5.92
N ALA A 415 6.92 -3.12 -6.29
CA ALA A 415 6.81 -4.58 -6.34
C ALA A 415 7.81 -5.19 -7.35
N LEU A 416 7.97 -4.59 -8.54
CA LEU A 416 8.99 -5.01 -9.51
C LEU A 416 10.41 -4.94 -8.93
N ASN A 417 10.72 -3.94 -8.11
CA ASN A 417 12.03 -3.81 -7.45
C ASN A 417 12.22 -4.76 -6.27
N ARG A 418 11.14 -5.26 -5.69
CA ARG A 418 11.17 -6.21 -4.54
C ARG A 418 11.19 -7.66 -4.99
N ARG A 419 10.73 -7.92 -6.21
CA ARG A 419 10.65 -9.24 -6.85
C ARG A 419 12.03 -9.90 -7.01
#